data_bdcbeb030243fae183c0dd0d62e5567e
#
_entry.id   bdcbeb030243fae183c0dd0d62e5567e
#
_cell.length_a   1.000
_cell.length_b   1.000
_cell.length_c   1.000
_cell.angle_alpha   90.00
_cell.angle_beta   90.00
_cell.angle_gamma   90.00
#
_symmetry.space_group_name_H-M   'P 1'
#
loop_
_entity.id
_entity.type
_entity.pdbx_description
1 polymer ?
#
loop_
_entity_poly.entity_id
_entity_poly.type
_entity_poly.pdbx_seq_one_letter_code
_entity_poly.pdbx_strand_id
1 'polypeptide(L)'
;SSANSINIGRLAPQVTYYFDAYAQLVAKGTIAQGQKVTFCVPTGNFGDVLAGYFAKEMGLPVERLIVASNSNKVLTDFLETGIYDRRRAFEKTISPSMDILVSSNLERLLYLASGKDTELVSYLMNLLVTKGIYTVPEQVMDTIRETFDAGFATDDQTRETIRSTWENCRVLIDPHTAVAKHVLDRVSRQANDVRVCLSTASPY
;
A
#
# COMPACT_ATOMS: atom_id res chain seq x y z
N SER A 1 21.98 10.92 7.14
CA SER A 1 21.33 9.90 6.29
C SER A 1 20.01 9.51 6.93
N SER A 2 18.92 9.57 6.18
CA SER A 2 17.60 9.16 6.68
C SER A 2 17.45 7.65 6.57
N ALA A 3 17.05 7.00 7.65
CA ALA A 3 16.67 5.58 7.64
C ALA A 3 15.26 5.35 7.07
N ASN A 4 14.57 6.40 6.61
CA ASN A 4 13.23 6.35 6.07
C ASN A 4 13.23 5.92 4.58
N SER A 5 12.13 5.33 4.10
CA SER A 5 11.87 4.96 2.70
C SER A 5 11.79 6.15 1.73
N ILE A 6 11.87 7.39 2.22
CA ILE A 6 12.10 8.58 1.38
C ILE A 6 13.44 8.49 0.64
N ASN A 7 14.40 7.74 1.17
CA ASN A 7 15.64 7.44 0.49
C ASN A 7 15.41 6.41 -0.62
N ILE A 8 15.65 6.77 -1.87
CA ILE A 8 15.48 5.89 -3.02
C ILE A 8 16.30 4.59 -2.91
N GLY A 9 17.45 4.64 -2.23
CA GLY A 9 18.28 3.45 -1.94
C GLY A 9 17.60 2.42 -1.05
N ARG A 10 16.51 2.77 -0.35
CA ARG A 10 15.65 1.83 0.38
C ARG A 10 14.45 1.37 -0.42
N LEU A 11 13.92 2.23 -1.29
CA LEU A 11 12.76 1.92 -2.12
C LEU A 11 13.16 0.99 -3.29
N ALA A 12 14.25 1.29 -3.98
CA ALA A 12 14.64 0.53 -5.18
C ALA A 12 14.83 -0.98 -4.92
N PRO A 13 15.49 -1.43 -3.83
CA PRO A 13 15.57 -2.86 -3.54
C PRO A 13 14.21 -3.53 -3.28
N GLN A 14 13.21 -2.78 -2.80
CA GLN A 14 11.88 -3.34 -2.53
C GLN A 14 11.15 -3.78 -3.82
N VAL A 15 11.51 -3.23 -4.96
CA VAL A 15 10.99 -3.68 -6.27
C VAL A 15 11.25 -5.17 -6.48
N THR A 16 12.40 -5.68 -6.02
CA THR A 16 12.77 -7.10 -6.17
C THR A 16 11.83 -8.06 -5.44
N TYR A 17 11.17 -7.63 -4.36
CA TYR A 17 10.24 -8.46 -3.60
C TYR A 17 9.04 -8.91 -4.45
N TYR A 18 8.53 -8.02 -5.28
CA TYR A 18 7.41 -8.29 -6.17
C TYR A 18 7.79 -9.26 -7.29
N PHE A 19 8.97 -9.06 -7.90
CA PHE A 19 9.50 -9.97 -8.91
C PHE A 19 9.79 -11.35 -8.33
N ASP A 20 10.40 -11.42 -7.14
CA ASP A 20 10.70 -12.69 -6.47
C ASP A 20 9.43 -13.44 -6.11
N ALA A 21 8.45 -12.77 -5.48
CA ALA A 21 7.14 -13.37 -5.16
C ALA A 21 6.44 -13.91 -6.41
N TYR A 22 6.44 -13.14 -7.49
CA TYR A 22 5.87 -13.56 -8.76
C TYR A 22 6.60 -14.78 -9.35
N ALA A 23 7.92 -14.74 -9.39
CA ALA A 23 8.73 -15.84 -9.90
C ALA A 23 8.51 -17.15 -9.11
N GLN A 24 8.37 -17.05 -7.78
CA GLN A 24 8.06 -18.20 -6.94
C GLN A 24 6.68 -18.79 -7.23
N LEU A 25 5.66 -17.94 -7.48
CA LEU A 25 4.32 -18.42 -7.84
C LEU A 25 4.32 -19.16 -9.18
N VAL A 26 5.06 -18.66 -10.17
CA VAL A 26 5.24 -19.33 -11.47
C VAL A 26 6.02 -20.65 -11.29
N ALA A 27 7.12 -20.63 -10.56
CA ALA A 27 7.95 -21.82 -10.33
C ALA A 27 7.21 -22.95 -9.61
N LYS A 28 6.27 -22.60 -8.70
CA LYS A 28 5.41 -23.56 -8.01
C LYS A 28 4.19 -24.01 -8.84
N GLY A 29 4.01 -23.48 -10.04
CA GLY A 29 2.83 -23.76 -10.87
C GLY A 29 1.52 -23.20 -10.31
N THR A 30 1.58 -22.27 -9.36
CA THR A 30 0.39 -21.62 -8.79
C THR A 30 -0.27 -20.69 -9.80
N ILE A 31 0.52 -20.06 -10.64
CA ILE A 31 0.08 -19.22 -11.77
C ILE A 31 0.82 -19.59 -13.04
N ALA A 32 0.21 -19.30 -14.19
CA ALA A 32 0.89 -19.32 -15.48
C ALA A 32 1.73 -18.04 -15.64
N GLN A 33 2.81 -18.13 -16.42
CA GLN A 33 3.59 -16.93 -16.78
C GLN A 33 2.70 -15.93 -17.53
N GLY A 34 2.75 -14.67 -17.12
CA GLY A 34 1.90 -13.59 -17.66
C GLY A 34 0.55 -13.45 -16.95
N GLN A 35 0.17 -14.40 -16.08
CA GLN A 35 -1.04 -14.25 -15.27
C GLN A 35 -0.84 -13.13 -14.25
N LYS A 36 -1.81 -12.24 -14.14
CA LYS A 36 -1.74 -11.09 -13.23
C LYS A 36 -1.96 -11.48 -11.78
N VAL A 37 -1.32 -10.75 -10.87
CA VAL A 37 -1.36 -10.95 -9.42
C VAL A 37 -1.74 -9.67 -8.71
N THR A 38 -2.62 -9.78 -7.72
CA THR A 38 -2.97 -8.69 -6.81
C THR A 38 -2.06 -8.73 -5.58
N PHE A 39 -1.45 -7.61 -5.22
CA PHE A 39 -0.62 -7.48 -4.02
C PHE A 39 -1.29 -6.57 -3.00
N CYS A 40 -1.40 -7.03 -1.75
CA CYS A 40 -1.86 -6.21 -0.63
C CYS A 40 -0.67 -5.87 0.28
N VAL A 41 -0.50 -4.59 0.54
CA VAL A 41 0.71 -4.04 1.17
C VAL A 41 0.36 -3.27 2.42
N PRO A 42 0.89 -3.67 3.60
CA PRO A 42 0.80 -2.84 4.80
C PRO A 42 1.50 -1.51 4.54
N THR A 43 0.76 -0.40 4.58
CA THR A 43 1.27 0.85 4.04
C THR A 43 1.25 1.98 5.07
N GLY A 44 2.44 2.54 5.33
CA GLY A 44 2.65 3.81 6.02
C GLY A 44 3.18 4.86 5.04
N ASN A 45 4.49 4.98 4.92
CA ASN A 45 5.16 5.98 4.08
C ASN A 45 5.08 5.75 2.56
N PHE A 46 4.22 4.86 2.09
CA PHE A 46 3.98 4.54 0.69
C PHE A 46 5.20 3.97 -0.08
N GLY A 47 6.29 3.63 0.61
CA GLY A 47 7.54 3.19 -0.02
C GLY A 47 7.39 1.84 -0.70
N ASP A 48 6.96 0.83 0.03
CA ASP A 48 6.85 -0.54 -0.46
C ASP A 48 5.79 -0.67 -1.57
N VAL A 49 4.60 -0.12 -1.36
CA VAL A 49 3.54 -0.17 -2.39
C VAL A 49 3.92 0.61 -3.65
N LEU A 50 4.70 1.70 -3.54
CA LEU A 50 5.27 2.42 -4.68
C LEU A 50 6.31 1.57 -5.42
N ALA A 51 7.09 0.75 -4.70
CA ALA A 51 7.99 -0.22 -5.32
C ALA A 51 7.20 -1.27 -6.14
N GLY A 52 6.03 -1.69 -5.67
CA GLY A 52 5.09 -2.52 -6.44
C GLY A 52 4.58 -1.83 -7.70
N TYR A 53 4.30 -0.54 -7.62
CA TYR A 53 3.94 0.26 -8.79
C TYR A 53 5.10 0.32 -9.80
N PHE A 54 6.33 0.55 -9.34
CA PHE A 54 7.50 0.48 -10.23
C PHE A 54 7.68 -0.90 -10.85
N ALA A 55 7.46 -1.98 -10.10
CA ALA A 55 7.52 -3.33 -10.65
C ALA A 55 6.49 -3.51 -11.80
N LYS A 56 5.26 -3.00 -11.64
CA LYS A 56 4.23 -2.98 -12.70
C LYS A 56 4.69 -2.19 -13.91
N GLU A 57 5.21 -0.98 -13.73
CA GLU A 57 5.75 -0.14 -14.82
C GLU A 57 6.95 -0.79 -15.54
N MET A 58 7.70 -1.64 -14.85
CA MET A 58 8.78 -2.45 -15.44
C MET A 58 8.27 -3.71 -16.16
N GLY A 59 6.96 -3.95 -16.19
CA GLY A 59 6.33 -5.04 -16.93
C GLY A 59 5.93 -6.26 -16.10
N LEU A 60 6.03 -6.20 -14.75
CA LEU A 60 5.50 -7.25 -13.90
C LEU A 60 3.96 -7.33 -14.05
N PRO A 61 3.37 -8.52 -14.27
CA PRO A 61 1.92 -8.66 -14.39
C PRO A 61 1.20 -8.43 -13.05
N VAL A 62 1.01 -7.16 -12.70
CA VAL A 62 0.25 -6.73 -11.52
C VAL A 62 -1.16 -6.37 -11.93
N GLU A 63 -2.16 -7.00 -11.30
CA GLU A 63 -3.58 -6.65 -11.46
C GLU A 63 -3.92 -5.42 -10.64
N ARG A 64 -3.74 -5.51 -9.32
CA ARG A 64 -4.04 -4.44 -8.37
C ARG A 64 -2.97 -4.36 -7.28
N LEU A 65 -2.79 -3.15 -6.75
CA LEU A 65 -2.04 -2.86 -5.53
C LEU A 65 -3.02 -2.37 -4.48
N ILE A 66 -3.19 -3.12 -3.40
CA ILE A 66 -4.10 -2.78 -2.32
C ILE A 66 -3.32 -2.13 -1.20
N VAL A 67 -3.60 -0.87 -0.93
CA VAL A 67 -3.04 -0.09 0.17
C VAL A 67 -3.81 -0.43 1.44
N ALA A 68 -3.15 -1.10 2.38
CA ALA A 68 -3.75 -1.43 3.67
C ALA A 68 -3.26 -0.47 4.76
N SER A 69 -4.19 0.24 5.39
CA SER A 69 -3.94 1.19 6.48
C SER A 69 -4.40 0.64 7.83
N ASN A 70 -3.82 1.12 8.93
CA ASN A 70 -4.41 0.95 10.26
C ASN A 70 -5.46 2.06 10.54
N SER A 71 -5.81 2.31 11.80
CA SER A 71 -6.76 3.37 12.17
C SER A 71 -6.34 4.77 11.68
N ASN A 72 -5.03 4.99 11.46
CA ASN A 72 -4.53 6.20 10.78
C ASN A 72 -4.73 6.10 9.27
N LYS A 73 -5.99 6.03 8.82
CA LYS A 73 -6.40 5.67 7.47
C LYS A 73 -6.36 6.81 6.45
N VAL A 74 -5.42 7.73 6.58
CA VAL A 74 -5.30 8.90 5.68
C VAL A 74 -5.14 8.49 4.21
N LEU A 75 -4.42 7.40 3.95
CA LEU A 75 -4.22 6.89 2.58
C LEU A 75 -5.48 6.22 2.03
N THR A 76 -6.22 5.49 2.86
CA THR A 76 -7.51 4.89 2.47
C THR A 76 -8.50 5.97 2.07
N ASP A 77 -8.71 6.96 2.95
CA ASP A 77 -9.62 8.08 2.68
C ASP A 77 -9.18 8.86 1.42
N PHE A 78 -7.88 9.06 1.23
CA PHE A 78 -7.32 9.70 0.04
C PHE A 78 -7.66 8.94 -1.26
N LEU A 79 -7.43 7.63 -1.30
CA LEU A 79 -7.69 6.81 -2.48
C LEU A 79 -9.19 6.74 -2.81
N GLU A 80 -10.04 6.73 -1.79
CA GLU A 80 -11.50 6.75 -1.95
C GLU A 80 -12.02 8.10 -2.46
N THR A 81 -11.53 9.20 -1.90
CA THR A 81 -12.12 10.54 -2.09
C THR A 81 -11.33 11.49 -2.97
N GLY A 82 -10.05 11.23 -3.23
CA GLY A 82 -9.13 12.17 -3.87
C GLY A 82 -8.67 13.32 -2.95
N ILE A 83 -9.09 13.30 -1.67
CA ILE A 83 -8.77 14.33 -0.69
C ILE A 83 -7.76 13.79 0.32
N TYR A 84 -6.58 14.41 0.38
CA TYR A 84 -5.60 14.12 1.40
C TYR A 84 -5.74 15.11 2.55
N ASP A 85 -6.16 14.64 3.74
CA ASP A 85 -6.37 15.49 4.92
C ASP A 85 -5.59 14.93 6.12
N ARG A 86 -4.50 15.64 6.53
CA ARG A 86 -3.71 15.31 7.72
C ARG A 86 -4.25 15.91 9.02
N ARG A 87 -5.31 16.73 8.96
CA ARG A 87 -5.90 17.45 10.09
C ARG A 87 -6.82 16.54 10.89
N ARG A 88 -6.27 15.46 11.42
CA ARG A 88 -6.98 14.45 12.22
C ARG A 88 -6.17 14.06 13.44
N ALA A 89 -6.81 13.45 14.42
CA ALA A 89 -6.12 12.91 15.58
C ALA A 89 -5.13 11.81 15.13
N PHE A 90 -3.96 11.80 15.74
CA PHE A 90 -2.99 10.72 15.58
C PHE A 90 -3.32 9.61 16.57
N GLU A 91 -3.48 8.40 16.10
CA GLU A 91 -3.76 7.22 16.90
C GLU A 91 -2.49 6.36 17.04
N LYS A 92 -2.13 6.00 18.26
CA LYS A 92 -1.10 4.98 18.50
C LYS A 92 -1.73 3.62 18.41
N THR A 93 -1.26 2.80 17.48
CA THR A 93 -1.79 1.47 17.22
C THR A 93 -0.78 0.37 17.54
N ILE A 94 -1.21 -0.90 17.43
CA ILE A 94 -0.33 -2.07 17.54
C ILE A 94 0.51 -2.32 16.29
N SER A 95 0.33 -1.51 15.22
CA SER A 95 1.14 -1.53 13.99
C SER A 95 1.89 -0.20 13.80
N PRO A 96 2.87 0.14 14.67
CA PRO A 96 3.40 1.49 14.80
C PRO A 96 4.13 2.01 13.55
N SER A 97 4.67 1.15 12.68
CA SER A 97 5.30 1.59 11.42
C SER A 97 4.30 2.17 10.42
N MET A 98 3.01 1.97 10.64
CA MET A 98 1.91 2.51 9.85
C MET A 98 1.24 3.72 10.53
N ASP A 99 1.68 4.12 11.72
CA ASP A 99 1.16 5.28 12.45
C ASP A 99 1.71 6.57 11.83
N ILE A 100 1.04 7.04 10.79
CA ILE A 100 1.44 8.23 10.04
C ILE A 100 0.22 9.11 9.72
N LEU A 101 0.45 10.41 9.61
CA LEU A 101 -0.50 11.39 9.04
C LEU A 101 0.03 12.02 7.74
N VAL A 102 1.33 11.88 7.46
CA VAL A 102 1.96 12.31 6.22
C VAL A 102 2.73 11.15 5.61
N SER A 103 2.32 10.74 4.42
CA SER A 103 2.93 9.65 3.67
C SER A 103 3.95 10.20 2.68
N SER A 104 5.24 10.05 3.00
CA SER A 104 6.34 10.78 2.35
C SER A 104 6.61 10.38 0.89
N ASN A 105 6.18 9.20 0.44
CA ASN A 105 6.40 8.77 -0.95
C ASN A 105 5.18 8.95 -1.86
N LEU A 106 4.04 9.39 -1.30
CA LEU A 106 2.82 9.61 -2.10
C LEU A 106 3.02 10.67 -3.16
N GLU A 107 3.83 11.71 -2.88
CA GLU A 107 4.16 12.76 -3.85
C GLU A 107 4.78 12.19 -5.15
N ARG A 108 5.55 11.08 -5.05
CA ARG A 108 6.13 10.41 -6.22
C ARG A 108 5.06 9.75 -7.09
N LEU A 109 4.04 9.14 -6.45
CA LEU A 109 2.89 8.62 -7.20
C LEU A 109 2.13 9.75 -7.88
N LEU A 110 1.87 10.85 -7.18
CA LEU A 110 1.21 12.03 -7.76
C LEU A 110 1.96 12.58 -8.97
N TYR A 111 3.29 12.66 -8.87
CA TYR A 111 4.14 13.09 -9.99
C TYR A 111 4.02 12.16 -11.20
N LEU A 112 4.03 10.85 -10.99
CA LEU A 112 3.91 9.88 -12.08
C LEU A 112 2.50 9.87 -12.69
N ALA A 113 1.47 9.85 -11.85
CA ALA A 113 0.07 9.80 -12.27
C ALA A 113 -0.41 11.09 -12.97
N SER A 114 0.20 12.23 -12.64
CA SER A 114 -0.08 13.52 -13.30
C SER A 114 0.67 13.71 -14.64
N GLY A 115 1.35 12.69 -15.13
CA GLY A 115 2.18 12.83 -16.33
C GLY A 115 3.45 13.64 -16.09
N LYS A 116 3.99 13.61 -14.86
CA LYS A 116 5.20 14.33 -14.40
C LYS A 116 5.01 15.85 -14.28
N ASP A 117 3.81 16.29 -13.93
CA ASP A 117 3.48 17.68 -13.70
C ASP A 117 4.09 18.17 -12.36
N THR A 118 5.24 18.85 -12.45
CA THR A 118 5.97 19.39 -11.30
C THR A 118 5.26 20.57 -10.65
N GLU A 119 4.51 21.36 -11.42
CA GLU A 119 3.78 22.52 -10.90
C GLU A 119 2.61 22.08 -10.05
N LEU A 120 1.81 21.12 -10.54
CA LEU A 120 0.73 20.51 -9.78
C LEU A 120 1.24 19.90 -8.48
N VAL A 121 2.29 19.05 -8.54
CA VAL A 121 2.81 18.40 -7.34
C VAL A 121 3.32 19.42 -6.33
N SER A 122 4.08 20.42 -6.77
CA SER A 122 4.56 21.49 -5.90
C SER A 122 3.41 22.27 -5.24
N TYR A 123 2.35 22.55 -5.99
CA TYR A 123 1.14 23.20 -5.48
C TYR A 123 0.44 22.34 -4.41
N LEU A 124 0.23 21.04 -4.66
CA LEU A 124 -0.41 20.13 -3.71
C LEU A 124 0.44 19.99 -2.42
N MET A 125 1.76 19.85 -2.55
CA MET A 125 2.65 19.78 -1.39
C MET A 125 2.67 21.08 -0.57
N ASN A 126 2.59 22.24 -1.23
CA ASN A 126 2.44 23.52 -0.53
C ASN A 126 1.11 23.58 0.25
N LEU A 127 0.00 23.13 -0.34
CA LEU A 127 -1.28 23.04 0.37
C LEU A 127 -1.19 22.11 1.58
N LEU A 128 -0.49 20.96 1.45
CA LEU A 128 -0.29 20.05 2.57
C LEU A 128 0.45 20.71 3.73
N VAL A 129 1.48 21.50 3.43
CA VAL A 129 2.27 22.21 4.45
C VAL A 129 1.47 23.34 5.08
N THR A 130 0.82 24.18 4.28
CA THR A 130 0.20 25.43 4.72
C THR A 130 -1.22 25.23 5.28
N LYS A 131 -2.01 24.32 4.68
CA LYS A 131 -3.42 24.10 5.03
C LYS A 131 -3.67 22.71 5.66
N GLY A 132 -2.73 21.77 5.53
CA GLY A 132 -2.89 20.41 6.02
C GLY A 132 -3.83 19.53 5.17
N ILE A 133 -4.30 20.03 4.04
CA ILE A 133 -5.26 19.37 3.14
C ILE A 133 -5.03 19.78 1.69
N TYR A 134 -5.23 18.83 0.78
CA TYR A 134 -5.33 19.10 -0.65
C TYR A 134 -6.32 18.14 -1.32
N THR A 135 -6.81 18.54 -2.50
CA THR A 135 -7.63 17.70 -3.38
C THR A 135 -6.90 17.51 -4.70
N VAL A 136 -6.79 16.27 -5.14
CA VAL A 136 -6.16 15.90 -6.41
C VAL A 136 -7.20 16.02 -7.54
N PRO A 137 -6.81 16.55 -8.73
CA PRO A 137 -7.71 16.56 -9.88
C PRO A 137 -8.21 15.15 -10.24
N GLU A 138 -9.50 15.03 -10.62
CA GLU A 138 -10.16 13.74 -10.85
C GLU A 138 -9.43 12.91 -11.92
N GLN A 139 -8.94 13.53 -12.99
CA GLN A 139 -8.17 12.83 -14.03
C GLN A 139 -6.92 12.12 -13.49
N VAL A 140 -6.23 12.72 -12.50
CA VAL A 140 -5.07 12.11 -11.84
C VAL A 140 -5.54 10.96 -10.92
N MET A 141 -6.67 11.16 -10.23
CA MET A 141 -7.25 10.13 -9.39
C MET A 141 -7.74 8.92 -10.20
N ASP A 142 -8.32 9.14 -11.38
CA ASP A 142 -8.71 8.06 -12.29
C ASP A 142 -7.50 7.20 -12.66
N THR A 143 -6.38 7.82 -13.04
CA THR A 143 -5.12 7.11 -13.32
C THR A 143 -4.63 6.30 -12.10
N ILE A 144 -4.72 6.88 -10.90
CA ILE A 144 -4.33 6.17 -9.66
C ILE A 144 -5.27 4.98 -9.42
N ARG A 145 -6.57 5.17 -9.53
CA ARG A 145 -7.59 4.13 -9.30
C ARG A 145 -7.55 2.97 -10.28
N GLU A 146 -6.94 3.13 -11.46
CA GLU A 146 -6.68 2.01 -12.38
C GLU A 146 -5.79 0.92 -11.77
N THR A 147 -4.93 1.29 -10.82
CA THR A 147 -3.95 0.36 -10.23
C THR A 147 -4.18 0.13 -8.74
N PHE A 148 -4.64 1.14 -8.01
CA PHE A 148 -4.71 1.11 -6.56
C PHE A 148 -6.13 0.92 -6.04
N ASP A 149 -6.25 0.04 -5.04
CA ASP A 149 -7.37 -0.07 -4.11
C ASP A 149 -6.88 0.24 -2.70
N ALA A 150 -7.80 0.43 -1.76
CA ALA A 150 -7.46 0.68 -0.38
C ALA A 150 -8.44 0.04 0.61
N GLY A 151 -7.98 -0.08 1.84
CA GLY A 151 -8.79 -0.47 2.97
C GLY A 151 -8.04 -0.27 4.28
N PHE A 152 -8.72 -0.48 5.39
CA PHE A 152 -8.10 -0.33 6.70
C PHE A 152 -8.58 -1.39 7.70
N ALA A 153 -7.83 -1.54 8.79
CA ALA A 153 -8.20 -2.35 9.93
C ALA A 153 -7.98 -1.58 11.24
N THR A 154 -8.91 -1.74 12.17
CA THR A 154 -8.73 -1.28 13.55
C THR A 154 -7.84 -2.24 14.33
N ASP A 155 -7.38 -1.84 15.51
CA ASP A 155 -6.59 -2.71 16.39
C ASP A 155 -7.34 -4.00 16.78
N ASP A 156 -8.65 -3.93 17.02
CA ASP A 156 -9.44 -5.11 17.36
C ASP A 156 -9.56 -6.07 16.18
N GLN A 157 -9.79 -5.53 14.98
CA GLN A 157 -9.80 -6.32 13.75
C GLN A 157 -8.43 -6.95 13.46
N THR A 158 -7.36 -6.21 13.76
CA THR A 158 -5.98 -6.69 13.62
C THR A 158 -5.70 -7.86 14.57
N ARG A 159 -6.07 -7.74 15.87
CA ARG A 159 -5.93 -8.82 16.86
C ARG A 159 -6.73 -10.05 16.48
N GLU A 160 -7.96 -9.86 16.03
CA GLU A 160 -8.82 -10.97 15.58
C GLU A 160 -8.23 -11.67 14.35
N THR A 161 -7.64 -10.90 13.42
CA THR A 161 -6.98 -11.48 12.23
C THR A 161 -5.75 -12.30 12.60
N ILE A 162 -4.94 -11.85 13.59
CA ILE A 162 -3.81 -12.64 14.10
C ILE A 162 -4.31 -13.94 14.71
N ARG A 163 -5.33 -13.87 15.58
CA ARG A 163 -5.93 -15.03 16.24
C ARG A 163 -6.45 -16.04 15.23
N SER A 164 -7.33 -15.61 14.33
CA SER A 164 -7.95 -16.49 13.35
C SER A 164 -6.95 -17.09 12.37
N THR A 165 -5.90 -16.36 11.99
CA THR A 165 -4.81 -16.88 11.17
C THR A 165 -4.05 -17.97 11.89
N TRP A 166 -3.75 -17.78 13.17
CA TRP A 166 -3.11 -18.81 13.99
C TRP A 166 -4.01 -20.05 14.16
N GLU A 167 -5.27 -19.86 14.47
CA GLU A 167 -6.22 -20.97 14.70
C GLU A 167 -6.43 -21.80 13.44
N ASN A 168 -6.59 -21.15 12.28
CA ASN A 168 -6.95 -21.83 11.03
C ASN A 168 -5.73 -22.33 10.23
N CYS A 169 -4.60 -21.62 10.28
CA CYS A 169 -3.45 -21.91 9.42
C CYS A 169 -2.19 -22.29 10.21
N ARG A 170 -2.17 -22.11 11.55
CA ARG A 170 -0.98 -22.28 12.40
C ARG A 170 0.19 -21.39 11.97
N VAL A 171 -0.13 -20.22 11.39
CA VAL A 171 0.84 -19.20 10.99
C VAL A 171 0.67 -18.01 11.92
N LEU A 172 1.76 -17.65 12.60
CA LEU A 172 1.81 -16.41 13.39
C LEU A 172 2.25 -15.27 12.47
N ILE A 173 1.43 -14.24 12.38
CA ILE A 173 1.71 -13.02 11.60
C ILE A 173 1.85 -11.82 12.54
N ASP A 174 2.69 -10.85 12.14
CA ASP A 174 2.84 -9.60 12.86
C ASP A 174 1.62 -8.67 12.64
N PRO A 175 1.44 -7.63 13.47
CA PRO A 175 0.28 -6.73 13.35
C PRO A 175 0.19 -6.00 12.02
N HIS A 176 1.30 -5.65 11.35
CA HIS A 176 1.28 -4.97 10.06
C HIS A 176 0.77 -5.91 8.98
N THR A 177 1.29 -7.14 8.94
CA THR A 177 0.80 -8.20 8.05
C THR A 177 -0.67 -8.51 8.31
N ALA A 178 -1.10 -8.49 9.58
CA ALA A 178 -2.50 -8.74 9.94
C ALA A 178 -3.44 -7.65 9.42
N VAL A 179 -3.02 -6.38 9.43
CA VAL A 179 -3.78 -5.29 8.80
C VAL A 179 -3.97 -5.57 7.30
N ALA A 180 -2.89 -5.90 6.58
CA ALA A 180 -2.98 -6.19 5.16
C ALA A 180 -3.85 -7.43 4.86
N LYS A 181 -3.71 -8.48 5.67
CA LYS A 181 -4.54 -9.69 5.53
C LYS A 181 -6.02 -9.40 5.78
N HIS A 182 -6.35 -8.61 6.80
CA HIS A 182 -7.73 -8.18 7.07
C HIS A 182 -8.36 -7.46 5.88
N VAL A 183 -7.61 -6.51 5.30
CA VAL A 183 -8.05 -5.76 4.13
C VAL A 183 -8.22 -6.70 2.93
N LEU A 184 -7.22 -7.52 2.66
CA LEU A 184 -7.22 -8.46 1.53
C LEU A 184 -8.40 -9.44 1.55
N ASP A 185 -8.76 -9.93 2.74
CA ASP A 185 -9.87 -10.87 2.90
C ASP A 185 -11.25 -10.23 2.61
N ARG A 186 -11.35 -8.90 2.65
CA ARG A 186 -12.59 -8.13 2.46
C ARG A 186 -12.75 -7.52 1.07
N VAL A 187 -11.66 -7.31 0.35
CA VAL A 187 -11.74 -6.87 -1.04
C VAL A 187 -12.38 -7.96 -1.89
N SER A 188 -13.34 -7.58 -2.72
CA SER A 188 -14.07 -8.50 -3.61
C SER A 188 -13.11 -9.35 -4.44
N ARG A 189 -13.35 -10.65 -4.48
CA ARG A 189 -12.58 -11.58 -5.30
C ARG A 189 -13.16 -11.65 -6.70
N GLN A 190 -12.28 -11.56 -7.70
CA GLN A 190 -12.61 -11.99 -9.05
C GLN A 190 -12.30 -13.48 -9.20
N ALA A 191 -12.97 -14.16 -10.14
CA ALA A 191 -12.65 -15.53 -10.46
C ALA A 191 -11.18 -15.63 -10.92
N ASN A 192 -10.43 -16.59 -10.38
CA ASN A 192 -8.99 -16.80 -10.64
C ASN A 192 -8.03 -15.69 -10.15
N ASP A 193 -8.47 -14.81 -9.24
CA ASP A 193 -7.63 -13.77 -8.64
C ASP A 193 -6.62 -14.41 -7.66
N VAL A 194 -5.35 -14.38 -8.04
CA VAL A 194 -4.24 -14.79 -7.18
C VAL A 194 -3.75 -13.59 -6.41
N ARG A 195 -3.72 -13.72 -5.09
CA ARG A 195 -3.45 -12.63 -4.15
C ARG A 195 -2.25 -12.92 -3.29
N VAL A 196 -1.38 -11.94 -3.15
CA VAL A 196 -0.22 -11.97 -2.26
C VAL A 196 -0.39 -10.91 -1.18
N CYS A 197 -0.33 -11.33 0.07
CA CYS A 197 -0.23 -10.42 1.22
C CYS A 197 1.25 -10.25 1.55
N LEU A 198 1.77 -9.03 1.49
CA LEU A 198 3.14 -8.75 1.88
C LEU A 198 3.29 -8.82 3.41
N SER A 199 4.35 -9.49 3.87
CA SER A 199 4.75 -9.54 5.28
C SER A 199 6.01 -8.71 5.46
N THR A 200 5.86 -7.53 6.04
CA THR A 200 6.90 -6.51 6.10
C THR A 200 7.64 -6.43 7.43
N ALA A 201 7.20 -7.20 8.43
CA ALA A 201 7.79 -7.26 9.75
C ALA A 201 7.80 -8.69 10.30
N SER A 202 8.59 -8.91 11.38
CA SER A 202 8.62 -10.17 12.10
C SER A 202 7.55 -10.19 13.20
N PRO A 203 6.91 -11.33 13.48
CA PRO A 203 6.02 -11.49 14.64
C PRO A 203 6.77 -11.55 15.99
N TYR A 204 8.12 -11.56 15.99
CA TYR A 204 9.00 -11.67 17.14
C TYR A 204 9.81 -10.40 17.37
#